data_52dc0517a643dcdd5be17131edd2c8c7
#
_entry.id   52dc0517a643dcdd5be17131edd2c8c7
#
_cell.length_a   1.000
_cell.length_b   1.000
_cell.length_c   1.000
_cell.angle_alpha   90.00
_cell.angle_beta   90.00
_cell.angle_gamma   90.00
#
_symmetry.space_group_name_H-M   'P 1'
#
loop_
_entity.id
_entity.type
_entity.pdbx_description
1 polymer ?
#
loop_
_entity_poly.entity_id
_entity_poly.type
_entity_poly.pdbx_seq_one_letter_code
_entity_poly.pdbx_strand_id
1 'polypeptide(L)'
;MNDGVDEDDRYSEEACYVIDSLEQIGSQWRLIVLHDLQEGEKRFNELKRSTDASSRTLSRVLDDLQELGFVNRRLEEESPVATYYSLTAKGESLFPVFEAIECWADEWLAEDEDGVEAVGSLADS
;
A
#
# COMPACT_ATOMS: atom_id res chain seq x y z
N MET A 1 -33.95 -14.51 5.00
CA MET A 1 -33.37 -14.67 4.45
C MET A 1 -32.41 -14.19 4.35
N ASN A 2 -31.97 -14.50 4.56
CA ASN A 2 -31.18 -14.21 4.46
C ASN A 2 -30.54 -13.60 3.63
N ASP A 3 -30.53 -12.75 3.91
CA ASP A 3 -29.94 -11.83 3.05
C ASP A 3 -28.47 -11.93 2.99
N GLY A 4 -27.84 -12.20 4.07
CA GLY A 4 -26.42 -12.43 4.08
C GLY A 4 -26.06 -13.57 3.18
N VAL A 5 -26.89 -14.56 3.20
CA VAL A 5 -26.69 -15.70 2.32
C VAL A 5 -26.75 -15.27 0.88
N ASP A 6 -27.71 -14.43 0.57
CA ASP A 6 -27.85 -13.93 -0.78
C ASP A 6 -26.61 -13.17 -1.22
N GLU A 7 -26.04 -12.39 -0.33
CA GLU A 7 -24.85 -11.65 -0.66
C GLU A 7 -23.68 -12.57 -0.92
N ASP A 8 -23.57 -13.61 -0.11
CA ASP A 8 -22.50 -14.57 -0.31
C ASP A 8 -22.64 -15.25 -1.67
N ASP A 9 -23.86 -15.51 -2.05
CA ASP A 9 -24.10 -16.17 -3.32
C ASP A 9 -23.70 -15.31 -4.50
N ARG A 10 -23.66 -14.01 -4.32
CA ARG A 10 -23.33 -13.13 -5.42
C ARG A 10 -21.87 -13.15 -5.78
N TYR A 11 -21.01 -13.64 -4.88
CA TYR A 11 -19.58 -13.62 -5.11
C TYR A 11 -19.05 -15.04 -5.16
N SER A 12 -18.15 -15.30 -6.10
CA SER A 12 -17.35 -16.52 -6.02
C SER A 12 -16.36 -16.36 -4.90
N GLU A 13 -15.76 -17.48 -4.49
CA GLU A 13 -14.73 -17.42 -3.49
C GLU A 13 -13.55 -16.57 -3.96
N GLU A 14 -13.22 -16.68 -5.25
CA GLU A 14 -12.13 -15.90 -5.80
C GLU A 14 -12.42 -14.41 -5.70
N ALA A 15 -13.66 -14.02 -5.96
CA ALA A 15 -14.00 -12.61 -5.85
C ALA A 15 -13.90 -12.11 -4.43
N CYS A 16 -14.26 -12.97 -3.46
CA CYS A 16 -14.13 -12.60 -2.05
C CYS A 16 -12.68 -12.38 -1.67
N TYR A 17 -11.78 -13.23 -2.15
CA TYR A 17 -10.36 -13.05 -1.87
C TYR A 17 -9.86 -11.72 -2.44
N VAL A 18 -10.29 -11.38 -3.65
CA VAL A 18 -9.87 -10.12 -4.25
C VAL A 18 -10.37 -8.94 -3.41
N ILE A 19 -11.63 -9.00 -3.02
CA ILE A 19 -12.21 -7.92 -2.24
C ILE A 19 -11.51 -7.78 -0.90
N ASP A 20 -11.27 -8.89 -0.22
CA ASP A 20 -10.59 -8.87 1.07
C ASP A 20 -9.18 -8.31 0.93
N SER A 21 -8.49 -8.70 -0.14
CA SER A 21 -7.14 -8.22 -0.37
C SER A 21 -7.13 -6.71 -0.58
N LEU A 22 -8.05 -6.23 -1.40
CA LEU A 22 -8.11 -4.80 -1.67
C LEU A 22 -8.48 -4.01 -0.44
N GLU A 23 -9.27 -4.59 0.46
CA GLU A 23 -9.58 -3.91 1.70
C GLU A 23 -8.34 -3.71 2.56
N GLN A 24 -7.42 -4.66 2.50
CA GLN A 24 -6.21 -4.53 3.29
C GLN A 24 -5.24 -3.51 2.72
N ILE A 25 -5.10 -3.44 1.42
CA ILE A 25 -4.06 -2.61 0.80
C ILE A 25 -4.63 -1.43 0.02
N GLY A 26 -5.94 -1.32 -0.11
CA GLY A 26 -6.54 -0.43 -1.09
C GLY A 26 -6.67 1.03 -0.68
N SER A 27 -6.17 1.43 0.47
CA SER A 27 -6.20 2.84 0.79
C SER A 27 -5.01 3.52 0.13
N GLN A 28 -5.21 4.77 -0.26
CA GLN A 28 -4.17 5.51 -0.93
C GLN A 28 -2.89 5.56 -0.12
N TRP A 29 -2.99 5.87 1.17
CA TRP A 29 -1.80 6.01 1.99
C TRP A 29 -1.11 4.67 2.24
N ARG A 30 -1.86 3.59 2.37
CA ARG A 30 -1.24 2.28 2.52
C ARG A 30 -0.48 1.90 1.27
N LEU A 31 -1.07 2.14 0.10
CA LEU A 31 -0.39 1.83 -1.15
C LEU A 31 0.88 2.65 -1.32
N ILE A 32 0.82 3.93 -0.98
CA ILE A 32 1.98 4.80 -1.09
C ILE A 32 3.12 4.29 -0.22
N VAL A 33 2.82 3.95 1.04
CA VAL A 33 3.86 3.50 1.96
C VAL A 33 4.42 2.15 1.52
N LEU A 34 3.53 1.22 1.14
CA LEU A 34 3.99 -0.09 0.71
C LEU A 34 4.89 0.01 -0.53
N HIS A 35 4.50 0.84 -1.46
CA HIS A 35 5.29 1.03 -2.67
C HIS A 35 6.63 1.66 -2.33
N ASP A 36 6.63 2.64 -1.45
CA ASP A 36 7.85 3.33 -1.09
C ASP A 36 8.84 2.40 -0.41
N LEU A 37 8.35 1.49 0.42
CA LEU A 37 9.22 0.57 1.13
C LEU A 37 9.77 -0.54 0.25
N GLN A 38 9.32 -0.65 -0.99
CA GLN A 38 9.92 -1.62 -1.89
C GLN A 38 11.37 -1.28 -2.21
N GLU A 39 11.76 -0.05 -2.02
CA GLU A 39 13.15 0.35 -2.20
C GLU A 39 14.06 -0.16 -1.11
N GLY A 40 13.50 -0.56 0.01
CA GLY A 40 14.28 -1.06 1.13
C GLY A 40 13.86 -0.42 2.43
N GLU A 41 14.53 -0.79 3.49
CA GLU A 41 14.24 -0.25 4.81
C GLU A 41 14.43 1.26 4.82
N LYS A 42 13.51 1.96 5.50
CA LYS A 42 13.57 3.42 5.61
C LYS A 42 13.25 3.86 7.02
N ARG A 43 13.84 4.97 7.40
CA ARG A 43 13.54 5.60 8.67
C ARG A 43 12.20 6.33 8.58
N PHE A 44 11.59 6.54 9.73
CA PHE A 44 10.31 7.24 9.77
C PHE A 44 10.39 8.59 9.04
N ASN A 45 11.43 9.35 9.31
CA ASN A 45 11.54 10.68 8.69
C ASN A 45 11.79 10.60 7.19
N GLU A 46 12.46 9.55 6.74
CA GLU A 46 12.63 9.35 5.30
C GLU A 46 11.29 9.06 4.64
N LEU A 47 10.49 8.20 5.27
CA LEU A 47 9.17 7.90 4.75
C LEU A 47 8.31 9.15 4.74
N LYS A 48 8.40 9.94 5.81
CA LYS A 48 7.61 11.15 5.87
C LYS A 48 7.94 12.09 4.73
N ARG A 49 9.22 12.23 4.41
CA ARG A 49 9.64 13.10 3.33
C ARG A 49 9.22 12.55 1.97
N SER A 50 9.43 11.25 1.74
CA SER A 50 9.17 10.71 0.42
C SER A 50 7.68 10.56 0.13
N THR A 51 6.86 10.34 1.15
CA THR A 51 5.42 10.19 0.94
C THR A 51 4.67 11.51 1.12
N ASP A 52 5.31 12.49 1.74
CA ASP A 52 4.68 13.78 2.04
C ASP A 52 3.48 13.65 2.97
N ALA A 53 3.44 12.60 3.76
CA ALA A 53 2.37 12.41 4.72
C ALA A 53 2.69 13.18 6.00
N SER A 54 1.64 13.58 6.73
CA SER A 54 1.85 14.14 8.04
C SER A 54 2.33 13.02 8.98
N SER A 55 2.98 13.42 10.06
CA SER A 55 3.45 12.43 11.03
C SER A 55 2.29 11.60 11.56
N ARG A 56 1.16 12.23 11.79
CA ARG A 56 0.01 11.55 12.33
C ARG A 56 -0.53 10.50 11.36
N THR A 57 -0.68 10.91 10.11
CA THR A 57 -1.17 9.99 9.09
C THR A 57 -0.21 8.82 8.90
N LEU A 58 1.08 9.14 8.80
CA LEU A 58 2.09 8.11 8.58
C LEU A 58 2.13 7.12 9.75
N SER A 59 2.08 7.62 10.98
CA SER A 59 2.08 6.74 12.15
C SER A 59 0.90 5.78 12.12
N ARG A 60 -0.28 6.31 11.81
CA ARG A 60 -1.46 5.47 11.79
C ARG A 60 -1.37 4.41 10.71
N VAL A 61 -0.93 4.82 9.53
CA VAL A 61 -0.82 3.88 8.41
C VAL A 61 0.20 2.79 8.71
N LEU A 62 1.33 3.18 9.29
CA LEU A 62 2.36 2.20 9.64
C LEU A 62 1.88 1.24 10.71
N ASP A 63 1.13 1.74 11.69
CA ASP A 63 0.55 0.85 12.70
C ASP A 63 -0.39 -0.15 12.06
N ASP A 64 -1.24 0.31 11.15
CA ASP A 64 -2.16 -0.58 10.47
C ASP A 64 -1.42 -1.64 9.68
N LEU A 65 -0.38 -1.23 8.96
CA LEU A 65 0.38 -2.17 8.14
C LEU A 65 1.15 -3.17 8.98
N GLN A 66 1.60 -2.76 10.16
CA GLN A 66 2.21 -3.71 11.08
C GLN A 66 1.20 -4.73 11.57
N GLU A 67 0.00 -4.27 11.94
CA GLU A 67 -1.04 -5.17 12.41
C GLU A 67 -1.43 -6.18 11.34
N LEU A 68 -1.48 -5.72 10.10
CA LEU A 68 -1.83 -6.60 8.99
C LEU A 68 -0.68 -7.49 8.55
N GLY A 69 0.50 -7.27 9.11
CA GLY A 69 1.64 -8.14 8.83
C GLY A 69 2.45 -7.78 7.61
N PHE A 70 2.27 -6.59 7.06
CA PHE A 70 3.00 -6.17 5.87
C PHE A 70 4.33 -5.50 6.19
N VAL A 71 4.47 -4.93 7.38
CA VAL A 71 5.59 -4.07 7.72
C VAL A 71 6.17 -4.45 9.07
N ASN A 72 7.49 -4.45 9.16
CA ASN A 72 8.23 -4.59 10.42
C ASN A 72 8.71 -3.25 10.89
N ARG A 73 8.78 -3.11 12.20
CA ARG A 73 9.32 -1.91 12.82
C ARG A 73 10.54 -2.28 13.63
N ARG A 74 11.60 -1.50 13.49
CA ARG A 74 12.85 -1.75 14.23
C ARG A 74 13.29 -0.46 14.87
N LEU A 75 13.57 -0.52 16.14
CA LEU A 75 14.05 0.65 16.90
C LEU A 75 15.55 0.57 17.05
N GLU A 76 16.20 1.64 16.64
CA GLU A 76 17.64 1.79 16.85
C GLU A 76 17.85 2.70 18.04
N GLU A 77 18.44 2.17 19.10
CA GLU A 77 18.49 2.93 20.34
C GLU A 77 19.75 3.76 20.49
N GLU A 78 20.57 3.79 19.49
CA GLU A 78 21.71 4.67 19.52
C GLU A 78 21.26 6.11 19.41
N SER A 79 22.15 7.02 19.72
CA SER A 79 21.84 8.43 19.70
C SER A 79 22.13 8.99 18.31
N PRO A 80 21.16 9.62 17.64
CA PRO A 80 19.79 9.79 18.10
C PRO A 80 18.97 8.51 17.89
N VAL A 81 17.94 8.36 18.66
CA VAL A 81 17.03 7.23 18.50
C VAL A 81 16.35 7.34 17.15
N ALA A 82 16.24 6.23 16.46
CA ALA A 82 15.62 6.20 15.14
C ALA A 82 14.75 4.96 15.00
N THR A 83 13.63 5.11 14.31
CA THR A 83 12.73 4.00 14.04
C THR A 83 12.79 3.69 12.56
N TYR A 84 12.98 2.42 12.26
CA TYR A 84 13.10 1.95 10.88
C TYR A 84 11.93 1.04 10.55
N TYR A 85 11.52 1.08 9.30
CA TYR A 85 10.41 0.27 8.80
C TYR A 85 10.86 -0.47 7.56
N SER A 86 10.44 -1.73 7.44
CA SER A 86 10.76 -2.54 6.29
C SER A 86 9.62 -3.48 6.01
N LEU A 87 9.57 -4.01 4.79
CA LEU A 87 8.54 -4.94 4.41
C LEU A 87 8.83 -6.31 4.99
N THR A 88 7.77 -6.99 5.43
CA THR A 88 7.85 -8.41 5.77
C THR A 88 7.82 -9.23 4.48
N ALA A 89 7.94 -10.56 4.63
CA ALA A 89 7.77 -11.43 3.47
C ALA A 89 6.41 -11.21 2.83
N LYS A 90 5.39 -11.00 3.64
CA LYS A 90 4.05 -10.73 3.11
C LYS A 90 4.03 -9.42 2.33
N GLY A 91 4.69 -8.38 2.88
CA GLY A 91 4.77 -7.11 2.17
C GLY A 91 5.55 -7.22 0.87
N GLU A 92 6.66 -7.96 0.90
CA GLU A 92 7.46 -8.15 -0.29
C GLU A 92 6.72 -8.92 -1.37
N SER A 93 5.82 -9.79 -0.95
CA SER A 93 5.06 -10.59 -1.91
C SER A 93 4.11 -9.75 -2.74
N LEU A 94 3.92 -8.49 -2.40
CA LEU A 94 3.10 -7.59 -3.21
C LEU A 94 3.86 -7.04 -4.42
N PHE A 95 5.16 -7.26 -4.49
CA PHE A 95 5.94 -6.71 -5.58
C PHE A 95 5.39 -7.10 -6.96
N PRO A 96 5.13 -8.40 -7.23
CA PRO A 96 4.56 -8.74 -8.53
C PRO A 96 3.16 -8.19 -8.74
N VAL A 97 2.41 -7.98 -7.66
CA VAL A 97 1.09 -7.37 -7.77
C VAL A 97 1.22 -5.94 -8.27
N PHE A 98 2.12 -5.17 -7.66
CA PHE A 98 2.35 -3.80 -8.10
C PHE A 98 2.88 -3.75 -9.52
N GLU A 99 3.77 -4.69 -9.87
CA GLU A 99 4.27 -4.74 -11.23
C GLU A 99 3.16 -4.97 -12.25
N ALA A 100 2.24 -5.87 -11.91
CA ALA A 100 1.14 -6.15 -12.81
C ALA A 100 0.25 -4.93 -12.98
N ILE A 101 0.03 -4.20 -11.90
CA ILE A 101 -0.77 -2.99 -11.98
C ILE A 101 -0.06 -1.94 -12.83
N GLU A 102 1.26 -1.82 -12.66
CA GLU A 102 2.02 -0.85 -13.44
C GLU A 102 1.99 -1.19 -14.92
N CYS A 103 2.10 -2.46 -15.26
CA CYS A 103 2.01 -2.87 -16.66
C CYS A 103 0.66 -2.54 -17.23
N TRP A 104 -0.38 -2.83 -16.49
CA TRP A 104 -1.73 -2.52 -16.93
C TRP A 104 -1.90 -1.01 -17.12
N ALA A 105 -1.37 -0.25 -16.19
CA ALA A 105 -1.48 1.20 -16.26
C ALA A 105 -0.72 1.76 -17.45
N ASP A 106 0.46 1.21 -17.72
CA ASP A 106 1.22 1.64 -18.90
C ASP A 106 0.43 1.41 -20.17
N GLU A 107 -0.22 0.27 -20.26
CA GLU A 107 -0.93 -0.07 -21.48
C GLU A 107 -2.19 0.76 -21.66
N TRP A 108 -2.91 0.98 -20.58
CA TRP A 108 -4.25 1.56 -20.68
C TRP A 108 -4.33 3.01 -20.27
N LEU A 109 -3.48 3.44 -19.35
CA LEU A 109 -3.55 4.81 -18.84
C LEU A 109 -2.50 5.70 -19.48
N ALA A 110 -1.32 5.16 -19.77
CA ALA A 110 -0.24 5.97 -20.30
C ALA A 110 -0.44 6.32 -21.76
N GLU A 111 -1.20 5.52 -22.52
CA GLU A 111 -1.43 5.80 -23.92
C GLU A 111 -2.27 7.05 -24.12
N ASP A 112 -3.10 7.35 -23.17
CA ASP A 112 -3.94 8.54 -23.24
C ASP A 112 -3.17 9.65 -22.56
N GLU A 113 -2.71 10.61 -23.34
CA GLU A 113 -1.91 11.69 -22.77
C GLU A 113 -2.61 12.39 -21.65
N ASP A 114 -3.90 12.63 -21.86
CA ASP A 114 -4.66 13.26 -20.80
C ASP A 114 -4.78 12.34 -19.62
N GLY A 115 -4.92 11.06 -19.89
CA GLY A 115 -4.95 10.08 -18.84
C GLY A 115 -3.65 10.05 -18.06
N VAL A 116 -2.54 10.15 -18.77
CA VAL A 116 -1.25 10.14 -18.11
C VAL A 116 -1.13 11.31 -17.15
N GLU A 117 -1.53 12.48 -17.60
CA GLU A 117 -1.47 13.64 -16.73
C GLU A 117 -2.39 13.49 -15.55
N ALA A 118 -3.58 12.95 -15.79
CA ALA A 118 -4.51 12.75 -14.69
C ALA A 118 -3.96 11.77 -13.68
N VAL A 119 -3.33 10.71 -14.16
CA VAL A 119 -2.73 9.74 -13.25
C VAL A 119 -1.60 10.38 -12.46
N GLY A 120 -0.78 11.19 -13.13
CA GLY A 120 0.28 11.89 -12.43
C GLY A 120 -0.27 12.79 -11.34
N SER A 121 -1.33 13.49 -11.65
CA SER A 121 -1.95 14.34 -10.66
C SER A 121 -2.45 13.56 -9.47
N LEU A 122 -3.07 12.44 -9.73
CA LEU A 122 -3.57 11.60 -8.65
C LEU A 122 -2.43 11.09 -7.80
N ALA A 123 -1.33 10.71 -8.43
CA ALA A 123 -0.18 10.21 -7.68
C ALA A 123 0.42 11.31 -6.83
N ASP A 124 0.39 12.52 -7.33
CA ASP A 124 0.97 13.65 -6.61
C ASP A 124 0.08 14.10 -5.47
N SER A 125 -1.18 13.86 -5.58
CA SER A 125 -2.06 14.26 -4.50
C SER A 125 -2.22 13.15 -3.50
#